data_b64b7931f4def77cbb9c9f1d6bb8a946
#
_entry.id   b64b7931f4def77cbb9c9f1d6bb8a946
#
_cell.length_a   1.000
_cell.length_b   1.000
_cell.length_c   1.000
_cell.angle_alpha   90.00
_cell.angle_beta   90.00
_cell.angle_gamma   90.00
#
_symmetry.space_group_name_H-M   'P 1'
#
loop_
_entity.id
_entity.type
_entity.pdbx_description
1 polymer ?
#
loop_
_entity_poly.entity_id
_entity_poly.type
_entity_poly.pdbx_seq_one_letter_code
_entity_poly.pdbx_strand_id
1 'polypeptide(L)'
;MKKNIILFVTILILSTLASFFIYEYFDKEVKARSNLSNTYTKLSKDNVFKIIDIDTAINLVKKGNAALFIGYKECIWCQQYVKVIDNIAKKNSLQLVYYLDIREDRKNNSKKYQELVNLLKDRLKNDDLGNKRIF
;
A
#
# COMPACT_ATOMS: atom_id res chain seq x y z
N MET A 1 13.08 -48.09 -10.53
CA MET A 1 12.06 -47.46 -11.36
C MET A 1 10.96 -46.78 -10.50
N LYS A 2 10.26 -47.47 -9.58
CA LYS A 2 9.16 -46.90 -8.80
C LYS A 2 9.54 -45.63 -7.96
N LYS A 3 10.74 -45.60 -7.34
CA LYS A 3 11.21 -44.46 -6.55
C LYS A 3 11.36 -43.16 -7.37
N ASN A 4 11.83 -43.27 -8.61
CA ASN A 4 12.04 -42.12 -9.49
C ASN A 4 10.70 -41.55 -10.00
N ILE A 5 9.71 -42.41 -10.20
CA ILE A 5 8.36 -42.02 -10.60
C ILE A 5 7.67 -41.27 -9.47
N ILE A 6 7.79 -41.77 -8.24
CA ILE A 6 7.22 -41.09 -7.05
C ILE A 6 7.87 -39.70 -6.88
N LEU A 7 9.19 -39.59 -6.98
CA LEU A 7 9.90 -38.32 -6.92
C LEU A 7 9.43 -37.33 -7.99
N PHE A 8 9.26 -37.80 -9.23
CA PHE A 8 8.79 -36.99 -10.34
C PHE A 8 7.36 -36.48 -10.13
N VAL A 9 6.48 -37.32 -9.64
CA VAL A 9 5.09 -36.94 -9.31
C VAL A 9 5.03 -35.95 -8.18
N THR A 10 5.85 -36.09 -7.13
CA THR A 10 5.89 -35.15 -6.03
C THR A 10 6.39 -33.76 -6.45
N ILE A 11 7.40 -33.68 -7.33
CA ILE A 11 7.89 -32.42 -7.89
C ILE A 11 6.81 -31.74 -8.74
N LEU A 12 6.07 -32.47 -9.55
CA LEU A 12 4.97 -31.92 -10.34
C LEU A 12 3.85 -31.33 -9.44
N ILE A 13 3.46 -32.07 -8.40
CA ILE A 13 2.44 -31.59 -7.45
C ILE A 13 2.92 -30.30 -6.74
N LEU A 14 4.15 -30.28 -6.26
CA LEU A 14 4.71 -29.09 -5.59
C LEU A 14 4.79 -27.88 -6.52
N SER A 15 5.17 -28.09 -7.79
CA SER A 15 5.26 -27.01 -8.78
C SER A 15 3.88 -26.43 -9.12
N THR A 16 2.85 -27.28 -9.24
CA THR A 16 1.47 -26.81 -9.50
C THR A 16 0.89 -26.06 -8.30
N LEU A 17 1.14 -26.53 -7.07
CA LEU A 17 0.73 -25.81 -5.87
C LEU A 17 1.43 -24.45 -5.74
N ALA A 18 2.73 -24.40 -5.99
CA ALA A 18 3.48 -23.13 -5.97
C ALA A 18 2.94 -22.14 -7.02
N SER A 19 2.66 -22.60 -8.23
CA SER A 19 2.08 -21.76 -9.29
C SER A 19 0.69 -21.23 -8.90
N PHE A 20 -0.13 -22.05 -8.25
CA PHE A 20 -1.45 -21.64 -7.78
C PHE A 20 -1.36 -20.54 -6.72
N PHE A 21 -0.48 -20.70 -5.72
CA PHE A 21 -0.28 -19.65 -4.69
C PHE A 21 0.27 -18.34 -5.27
N ILE A 22 1.19 -18.43 -6.22
CA ILE A 22 1.72 -17.25 -6.92
C ILE A 22 0.59 -16.55 -7.68
N TYR A 23 -0.25 -17.28 -8.40
CA TYR A 23 -1.37 -16.74 -9.15
C TYR A 23 -2.37 -15.99 -8.22
N GLU A 24 -2.79 -16.62 -7.12
CA GLU A 24 -3.69 -15.99 -6.14
C GLU A 24 -3.09 -14.71 -5.54
N TYR A 25 -1.79 -14.72 -5.23
CA TYR A 25 -1.11 -13.55 -4.71
C TYR A 25 -1.13 -12.38 -5.71
N PHE A 26 -0.81 -12.64 -6.97
CA PHE A 26 -0.84 -11.62 -8.03
C PHE A 26 -2.26 -11.10 -8.31
N ASP A 27 -3.26 -11.98 -8.37
CA ASP A 27 -4.65 -11.58 -8.60
C ASP A 27 -5.16 -10.65 -7.49
N LYS A 28 -4.84 -10.95 -6.24
CA LYS A 28 -5.18 -10.11 -5.09
C LYS A 28 -4.54 -8.72 -5.16
N GLU A 29 -3.28 -8.61 -5.57
CA GLU A 29 -2.61 -7.31 -5.74
C GLU A 29 -3.20 -6.49 -6.88
N VAL A 30 -3.44 -7.10 -8.04
CA VAL A 30 -4.07 -6.45 -9.20
C VAL A 30 -5.45 -5.93 -8.83
N LYS A 31 -6.23 -6.73 -8.11
CA LYS A 31 -7.57 -6.36 -7.65
C LYS A 31 -7.55 -5.19 -6.65
N ALA A 32 -6.60 -5.17 -5.73
CA ALA A 32 -6.41 -4.06 -4.78
C ALA A 32 -6.06 -2.74 -5.51
N ARG A 33 -5.16 -2.78 -6.50
CA ARG A 33 -4.82 -1.60 -7.33
C ARG A 33 -6.02 -1.12 -8.15
N SER A 34 -6.77 -2.04 -8.74
CA SER A 34 -8.01 -1.71 -9.47
C SER A 34 -9.05 -1.06 -8.56
N ASN A 35 -9.19 -1.51 -7.31
CA ASN A 35 -10.11 -0.89 -6.35
C ASN A 35 -9.74 0.55 -6.02
N LEU A 36 -8.44 0.86 -5.90
CA LEU A 36 -8.00 2.24 -5.68
C LEU A 36 -8.30 3.14 -6.89
N SER A 37 -8.19 2.62 -8.12
CA SER A 37 -8.56 3.38 -9.33
C SER A 37 -10.06 3.66 -9.41
N ASN A 38 -10.90 2.82 -8.83
CA ASN A 38 -12.34 3.10 -8.71
C ASN A 38 -12.63 4.20 -7.67
N THR A 39 -11.76 4.34 -6.67
CA THR A 39 -11.85 5.41 -5.66
C THR A 39 -11.36 6.74 -6.22
N TYR A 40 -10.29 6.72 -6.99
CA TYR A 40 -9.66 7.89 -7.61
C TYR A 40 -9.78 7.80 -9.14
N THR A 41 -10.80 8.43 -9.70
CA THR A 41 -11.16 8.31 -11.13
C THR A 41 -10.05 8.70 -12.12
N LYS A 42 -9.08 9.49 -11.67
CA LYS A 42 -7.91 9.89 -12.48
C LYS A 42 -6.75 8.88 -12.42
N LEU A 43 -6.85 7.85 -11.59
CA LEU A 43 -5.81 6.86 -11.38
C LEU A 43 -6.00 5.66 -12.34
N SER A 44 -4.94 5.19 -12.96
CA SER A 44 -4.99 4.01 -13.83
C SER A 44 -5.14 2.71 -13.01
N LYS A 45 -5.62 1.64 -13.65
CA LYS A 45 -5.76 0.33 -12.99
C LYS A 45 -4.41 -0.31 -12.66
N ASP A 46 -3.40 -0.01 -13.43
CA ASP A 46 -2.01 -0.49 -13.27
C ASP A 46 -1.15 0.49 -12.44
N ASN A 47 -1.77 1.20 -11.49
CA ASN A 47 -1.08 2.16 -10.65
C ASN A 47 -0.06 1.51 -9.70
N VAL A 48 0.85 2.34 -9.15
CA VAL A 48 1.93 1.89 -8.24
C VAL A 48 1.50 1.74 -6.79
N PHE A 49 0.24 2.03 -6.45
CA PHE A 49 -0.20 2.04 -5.06
C PHE A 49 -0.57 0.66 -4.53
N LYS A 50 -0.18 0.41 -3.28
CA LYS A 50 -0.59 -0.75 -2.49
C LYS A 50 -1.30 -0.28 -1.22
N ILE A 51 -2.58 -0.63 -1.09
CA ILE A 51 -3.37 -0.29 0.10
C ILE A 51 -2.84 -1.08 1.30
N ILE A 52 -2.63 -0.37 2.41
CA ILE A 52 -2.17 -0.95 3.67
C ILE A 52 -3.01 -0.44 4.85
N ASP A 53 -2.92 -1.14 5.96
CA ASP A 53 -3.46 -0.74 7.25
C ASP A 53 -2.47 0.12 8.05
N ILE A 54 -2.93 0.69 9.16
CA ILE A 54 -2.14 1.59 10.01
C ILE A 54 -0.98 0.84 10.71
N ASP A 55 -1.13 -0.44 11.04
CA ASP A 55 -0.05 -1.23 11.64
C ASP A 55 1.11 -1.42 10.68
N THR A 56 0.79 -1.73 9.43
CA THR A 56 1.77 -1.82 8.35
C THR A 56 2.46 -0.47 8.12
N ALA A 57 1.71 0.64 8.12
CA ALA A 57 2.26 1.97 7.96
C ALA A 57 3.24 2.33 9.09
N ILE A 58 2.88 2.08 10.35
CA ILE A 58 3.76 2.28 11.51
C ILE A 58 5.08 1.50 11.35
N ASN A 59 4.99 0.22 10.97
CA ASN A 59 6.17 -0.61 10.75
C ASN A 59 7.06 -0.09 9.61
N LEU A 60 6.48 0.38 8.51
CA LEU A 60 7.21 0.97 7.39
C LEU A 60 7.91 2.27 7.78
N VAL A 61 7.23 3.15 8.55
CA VAL A 61 7.83 4.40 9.04
C VAL A 61 9.00 4.12 9.98
N LYS A 62 8.87 3.13 10.87
CA LYS A 62 9.97 2.69 11.75
C LYS A 62 11.18 2.17 10.96
N LYS A 63 10.96 1.43 9.88
CA LYS A 63 12.03 0.94 8.99
C LYS A 63 12.68 2.04 8.15
N GLY A 64 11.95 3.11 7.83
CA GLY A 64 12.48 4.31 7.18
C GLY A 64 12.80 4.19 5.68
N ASN A 65 12.38 3.14 4.99
CA ASN A 65 12.75 2.84 3.59
C ASN A 65 11.56 2.63 2.67
N ALA A 66 10.46 3.35 2.87
CA ALA A 66 9.25 3.20 2.07
C ALA A 66 8.68 4.56 1.61
N ALA A 67 8.10 4.58 0.42
CA ALA A 67 7.25 5.68 -0.02
C ALA A 67 5.83 5.43 0.51
N LEU A 68 5.33 6.34 1.33
CA LEU A 68 4.00 6.29 1.93
C LEU A 68 3.19 7.50 1.52
N PHE A 69 2.02 7.27 0.94
CA PHE A 69 1.01 8.28 0.66
C PHE A 69 -0.17 8.10 1.61
N ILE A 70 -0.42 9.11 2.42
CA ILE A 70 -1.54 9.14 3.35
C ILE A 70 -2.61 10.04 2.75
N GLY A 71 -3.81 9.50 2.55
CA GLY A 71 -4.88 10.24 1.91
C GLY A 71 -6.22 9.55 2.04
N TYR A 72 -7.27 10.17 1.49
CA TYR A 72 -8.62 9.63 1.49
C TYR A 72 -9.45 10.18 0.32
N LYS A 73 -10.54 9.48 -0.01
CA LYS A 73 -11.36 9.74 -1.21
C LYS A 73 -11.89 11.17 -1.30
N GLU A 74 -12.38 11.73 -0.21
CA GLU A 74 -13.01 13.05 -0.16
C GLU A 74 -12.02 14.21 -0.11
N CYS A 75 -10.72 13.92 -0.01
CA CYS A 75 -9.66 14.92 -0.03
C CYS A 75 -9.45 15.44 -1.45
N ILE A 76 -9.79 16.69 -1.71
CA ILE A 76 -9.65 17.32 -3.04
C ILE A 76 -8.21 17.28 -3.54
N TRP A 77 -7.25 17.55 -2.65
CA TRP A 77 -5.82 17.49 -2.97
C TRP A 77 -5.36 16.07 -3.29
N CYS A 78 -5.86 15.06 -2.54
CA CYS A 78 -5.53 13.67 -2.81
C CYS A 78 -6.01 13.24 -4.20
N GLN A 79 -7.20 13.69 -4.63
CA GLN A 79 -7.74 13.44 -5.97
C GLN A 79 -6.83 13.98 -7.09
N GLN A 80 -6.11 15.05 -6.83
CA GLN A 80 -5.17 15.62 -7.81
C GLN A 80 -3.79 14.94 -7.74
N TYR A 81 -3.28 14.72 -6.53
CA TYR A 81 -1.92 14.25 -6.34
C TYR A 81 -1.73 12.75 -6.63
N VAL A 82 -2.74 11.88 -6.48
CA VAL A 82 -2.58 10.45 -6.76
C VAL A 82 -2.07 10.18 -8.17
N LYS A 83 -2.61 10.85 -9.18
CA LYS A 83 -2.16 10.71 -10.57
C LYS A 83 -0.73 11.23 -10.77
N VAL A 84 -0.41 12.35 -10.14
CA VAL A 84 0.92 12.96 -10.25
C VAL A 84 1.97 12.04 -9.63
N ILE A 85 1.67 11.50 -8.43
CA ILE A 85 2.55 10.56 -7.73
C ILE A 85 2.72 9.28 -8.54
N ASP A 86 1.65 8.69 -9.08
CA ASP A 86 1.72 7.50 -9.94
C ASP A 86 2.64 7.72 -11.15
N ASN A 87 2.46 8.84 -11.85
CA ASN A 87 3.27 9.20 -13.01
C ASN A 87 4.75 9.42 -12.64
N ILE A 88 5.02 10.14 -11.56
CA ILE A 88 6.40 10.39 -11.09
C ILE A 88 7.06 9.09 -10.64
N ALA A 89 6.34 8.25 -9.91
CA ALA A 89 6.84 6.96 -9.47
C ALA A 89 7.23 6.06 -10.64
N LYS A 90 6.33 5.91 -11.63
CA LYS A 90 6.60 5.14 -12.85
C LYS A 90 7.80 5.70 -13.64
N LYS A 91 7.86 7.02 -13.81
CA LYS A 91 8.96 7.68 -14.52
C LYS A 91 10.32 7.46 -13.85
N ASN A 92 10.36 7.31 -12.53
CA ASN A 92 11.56 7.06 -11.75
C ASN A 92 11.75 5.58 -11.37
N SER A 93 11.06 4.65 -12.04
CA SER A 93 11.13 3.21 -11.80
C SER A 93 10.78 2.79 -10.36
N LEU A 94 10.07 3.63 -9.61
CA LEU A 94 9.51 3.30 -8.31
C LEU A 94 8.21 2.51 -8.51
N GLN A 95 8.28 1.21 -8.31
CA GLN A 95 7.17 0.30 -8.61
C GLN A 95 6.12 0.21 -7.51
N LEU A 96 6.41 0.76 -6.32
CA LEU A 96 5.55 0.60 -5.15
C LEU A 96 5.51 1.86 -4.29
N VAL A 97 4.30 2.39 -4.10
CA VAL A 97 3.96 3.42 -3.12
C VAL A 97 2.87 2.85 -2.21
N TYR A 98 3.09 2.85 -0.91
CA TYR A 98 2.07 2.40 0.04
C TYR A 98 1.02 3.48 0.22
N TYR A 99 -0.26 3.08 0.24
CA TYR A 99 -1.41 3.96 0.43
C TYR A 99 -2.12 3.62 1.73
N LEU A 100 -2.31 4.63 2.59
CA LEU A 100 -3.06 4.52 3.83
C LEU A 100 -4.25 5.47 3.83
N ASP A 101 -5.46 4.94 3.99
CA ASP A 101 -6.64 5.73 4.35
C ASP A 101 -6.72 5.84 5.88
N ILE A 102 -6.54 7.06 6.39
CA ILE A 102 -6.38 7.31 7.83
C ILE A 102 -7.68 7.82 8.49
N ARG A 103 -8.79 7.93 7.76
CA ARG A 103 -10.01 8.61 8.25
C ARG A 103 -10.57 8.04 9.53
N GLU A 104 -10.72 6.72 9.61
CA GLU A 104 -11.31 6.06 10.77
C GLU A 104 -10.40 6.18 12.00
N ASP A 105 -9.10 5.96 11.84
CA ASP A 105 -8.13 6.09 12.91
C ASP A 105 -8.05 7.51 13.44
N ARG A 106 -8.07 8.50 12.53
CA ARG A 106 -8.08 9.93 12.87
C ARG A 106 -9.36 10.34 13.59
N LYS A 107 -10.53 9.92 13.07
CA LYS A 107 -11.84 10.23 13.65
C LYS A 107 -11.97 9.70 15.08
N ASN A 108 -11.50 8.49 15.29
CA ASN A 108 -11.56 7.82 16.58
C ASN A 108 -10.38 8.19 17.50
N ASN A 109 -9.43 9.03 17.03
CA ASN A 109 -8.19 9.36 17.72
C ASN A 109 -7.51 8.13 18.30
N SER A 110 -7.39 7.07 17.50
CA SER A 110 -6.89 5.77 17.92
C SER A 110 -5.47 5.87 18.48
N LYS A 111 -5.08 4.97 19.37
CA LYS A 111 -3.70 4.90 19.88
C LYS A 111 -2.68 4.73 18.75
N LYS A 112 -3.04 3.98 17.70
CA LYS A 112 -2.21 3.79 16.51
C LYS A 112 -2.06 5.07 15.70
N TYR A 113 -3.13 5.86 15.57
CA TYR A 113 -3.06 7.18 14.95
C TYR A 113 -2.09 8.09 15.70
N GLN A 114 -2.19 8.15 17.03
CA GLN A 114 -1.29 8.94 17.87
C GLN A 114 0.17 8.47 17.74
N GLU A 115 0.41 7.15 17.71
CA GLU A 115 1.74 6.57 17.47
C GLU A 115 2.30 7.00 16.10
N LEU A 116 1.51 6.88 15.04
CA LEU A 116 1.92 7.27 13.70
C LEU A 116 2.24 8.78 13.62
N VAL A 117 1.39 9.65 14.22
CA VAL A 117 1.66 11.09 14.31
C VAL A 117 2.96 11.36 15.04
N ASN A 118 3.22 10.69 16.16
CA ASN A 118 4.46 10.84 16.91
C ASN A 118 5.70 10.41 16.13
N LEU A 119 5.62 9.32 15.36
CA LEU A 119 6.71 8.87 14.49
C LEU A 119 7.01 9.85 13.35
N LEU A 120 5.99 10.56 12.88
CA LEU A 120 6.09 11.50 11.76
C LEU A 120 6.26 12.96 12.22
N LYS A 121 6.21 13.25 13.52
CA LYS A 121 6.15 14.61 14.09
C LYS A 121 7.17 15.58 13.51
N ASP A 122 8.39 15.12 13.24
CA ASP A 122 9.47 15.98 12.74
C ASP A 122 9.39 16.19 11.21
N ARG A 123 8.52 15.46 10.54
CA ARG A 123 8.25 15.54 9.09
C ARG A 123 6.94 16.22 8.76
N LEU A 124 6.06 16.40 9.76
CA LEU A 124 4.76 17.03 9.58
C LEU A 124 4.87 18.56 9.76
N LYS A 125 4.19 19.28 8.89
CA LYS A 125 3.97 20.71 9.08
C LYS A 125 2.94 20.94 10.19
N ASN A 126 3.09 22.04 10.90
CA ASN A 126 2.05 22.48 11.83
C ASN A 126 0.84 22.97 11.03
N ASP A 127 -0.37 22.76 11.57
CA ASP A 127 -1.56 23.48 11.11
C ASP A 127 -1.53 24.95 11.62
N ASP A 128 -2.53 25.73 11.21
CA ASP A 128 -2.65 27.16 11.61
C ASP A 128 -2.78 27.35 13.12
N LEU A 129 -3.10 26.30 13.86
CA LEU A 129 -3.20 26.27 15.33
C LEU A 129 -1.94 25.72 16.02
N GLY A 130 -0.88 25.43 15.25
CA GLY A 130 0.38 24.91 15.78
C GLY A 130 0.38 23.41 16.08
N ASN A 131 -0.69 22.67 15.74
CA ASN A 131 -0.74 21.23 15.94
C ASN A 131 -0.15 20.48 14.75
N LYS A 132 0.63 19.43 15.02
CA LYS A 132 1.13 18.53 13.97
C LYS A 132 0.04 17.56 13.54
N ARG A 133 -0.31 17.57 12.27
CA ARG A 133 -1.35 16.70 11.70
C ARG A 133 -0.88 16.01 10.42
N ILE A 134 -1.44 14.85 10.19
CA ILE A 134 -1.43 14.19 8.88
C ILE A 134 -2.67 14.69 8.14
N PHE A 135 -2.44 15.38 7.03
CA PHE A 135 -3.49 15.96 6.18
C PHE A 135 -4.12 14.91 5.29
#